data_9f6d1d99ff1d9d0f59fa099d55609496
#
_entry.id   9f6d1d99ff1d9d0f59fa099d55609496
#
_cell.length_a   1.000
_cell.length_b   1.000
_cell.length_c   1.000
_cell.angle_alpha   90.00
_cell.angle_beta   90.00
_cell.angle_gamma   90.00
#
_symmetry.space_group_name_H-M   'P 1'
#
loop_
_entity.id
_entity.type
_entity.pdbx_description
1 polymer ?
#
loop_
_entity_poly.entity_id
_entity_poly.type
_entity_poly.pdbx_seq_one_letter_code
_entity_poly.pdbx_strand_id
1 'polypeptide(L)'
;MYTLFKLLPLFLLSMVKFVVGVPSAFAAFHLNFWELLIFAISAGSMGVTVFMFFSDWLFAVWDAFKYRFFPTKTPVKKKIFTRQSRIFVRIIKKYGLPGIALITPTIISIPIGTLIARRLYPNRKKVYSYLLVSVVIWSFILSIILHFPKILSYL
;
A
#
# COMPACT_ATOMS: atom_id res chain seq x y z
N MET A 1 23.13 -6.40 -16.78
CA MET A 1 23.36 -6.49 -15.34
C MET A 1 23.11 -5.16 -14.61
N TYR A 2 23.58 -4.02 -15.13
CA TYR A 2 23.37 -2.68 -14.51
C TYR A 2 21.90 -2.22 -14.42
N THR A 3 21.04 -2.63 -15.33
CA THR A 3 19.60 -2.28 -15.32
C THR A 3 18.85 -2.92 -14.14
N LEU A 4 19.17 -4.16 -13.81
CA LEU A 4 18.57 -4.86 -12.66
C LEU A 4 18.92 -4.19 -11.32
N PHE A 5 20.18 -3.73 -11.17
CA PHE A 5 20.62 -3.02 -9.98
C PHE A 5 19.91 -1.66 -9.80
N LYS A 6 19.56 -0.98 -10.88
CA LYS A 6 18.80 0.28 -10.85
C LYS A 6 17.31 0.06 -10.65
N LEU A 7 16.76 -1.08 -11.08
CA LEU A 7 15.35 -1.44 -10.87
C LEU A 7 15.05 -1.84 -9.42
N LEU A 8 16.00 -2.41 -8.72
CA LEU A 8 15.81 -2.93 -7.36
C LEU A 8 15.39 -1.83 -6.34
N PRO A 9 16.04 -0.66 -6.26
CA PRO A 9 15.60 0.38 -5.34
C PRO A 9 14.22 0.95 -5.72
N LEU A 10 13.89 1.05 -7.01
CA LEU A 10 12.56 1.48 -7.45
C LEU A 10 11.48 0.43 -7.16
N PHE A 11 11.83 -0.84 -7.24
CA PHE A 11 10.97 -1.94 -6.84
C PHE A 11 10.66 -1.88 -5.34
N LEU A 12 11.67 -1.70 -4.50
CA LEU A 12 11.51 -1.51 -3.06
C LEU A 12 10.69 -0.26 -2.73
N LEU A 13 10.94 0.84 -3.45
CA LEU A 13 10.15 2.05 -3.31
C LEU A 13 8.67 1.81 -3.65
N SER A 14 8.40 1.05 -4.71
CA SER A 14 7.04 0.68 -5.13
C SER A 14 6.34 -0.23 -4.12
N MET A 15 7.07 -1.10 -3.40
CA MET A 15 6.53 -1.90 -2.31
C MET A 15 6.04 -1.05 -1.12
N VAL A 16 6.67 0.09 -0.88
CA VAL A 16 6.33 0.98 0.24
C VAL A 16 5.39 2.09 -0.21
N LYS A 17 5.76 2.83 -1.24
CA LYS A 17 4.99 3.94 -1.82
C LYS A 17 4.65 3.65 -3.28
N PHE A 18 3.59 2.89 -3.48
CA PHE A 18 3.17 2.39 -4.79
C PHE A 18 2.97 3.49 -5.83
N VAL A 19 2.21 4.55 -5.47
CA VAL A 19 1.88 5.66 -6.37
C VAL A 19 3.09 6.50 -6.78
N VAL A 20 4.16 6.49 -6.00
CA VAL A 20 5.41 7.18 -6.33
C VAL A 20 6.38 6.26 -7.06
N GLY A 21 6.50 5.02 -6.59
CA GLY A 21 7.46 4.05 -7.13
C GLY A 21 7.16 3.63 -8.56
N VAL A 22 5.88 3.38 -8.89
CA VAL A 22 5.49 2.94 -10.25
C VAL A 22 5.75 4.04 -11.30
N PRO A 23 5.33 5.32 -11.11
CA PRO A 23 5.69 6.38 -12.04
C PRO A 23 7.19 6.65 -12.14
N SER A 24 7.93 6.53 -11.02
CA SER A 24 9.38 6.69 -11.04
C SER A 24 10.07 5.60 -11.86
N ALA A 25 9.60 4.36 -11.79
CA ALA A 25 10.09 3.28 -12.63
C ALA A 25 9.78 3.52 -14.11
N PHE A 26 8.58 3.99 -14.43
CA PHE A 26 8.20 4.37 -15.79
C PHE A 26 9.10 5.47 -16.36
N ALA A 27 9.32 6.55 -15.60
CA ALA A 27 10.17 7.67 -16.01
C ALA A 27 11.65 7.28 -16.18
N ALA A 28 12.16 6.39 -15.32
CA ALA A 28 13.56 5.98 -15.36
C ALA A 28 13.90 4.98 -16.48
N PHE A 29 12.95 4.10 -16.83
CA PHE A 29 13.21 2.98 -17.76
C PHE A 29 12.36 2.99 -19.02
N HIS A 30 11.45 3.95 -19.18
CA HIS A 30 10.53 4.03 -20.31
C HIS A 30 9.81 2.71 -20.62
N LEU A 31 9.37 2.02 -19.56
CA LEU A 31 8.75 0.69 -19.64
C LEU A 31 7.53 0.70 -20.55
N ASN A 32 7.35 -0.36 -21.32
CA ASN A 32 6.14 -0.58 -22.09
C ASN A 32 4.94 -0.82 -21.16
N PHE A 33 3.72 -0.69 -21.69
CA PHE A 33 2.49 -0.87 -20.91
C PHE A 33 2.48 -2.19 -20.14
N TRP A 34 2.81 -3.29 -20.79
CA TRP A 34 2.82 -4.63 -20.18
C TRP A 34 3.95 -4.81 -19.15
N GLU A 35 5.12 -4.27 -19.43
CA GLU A 35 6.25 -4.30 -18.50
C GLU A 35 5.94 -3.52 -17.23
N LEU A 36 5.37 -2.32 -17.38
CA LEU A 36 4.95 -1.50 -16.25
C LEU A 36 3.85 -2.18 -15.43
N LEU A 37 2.88 -2.80 -16.09
CA LEU A 37 1.80 -3.54 -15.43
C LEU A 37 2.34 -4.71 -14.60
N ILE A 38 3.21 -5.55 -15.19
CA ILE A 38 3.83 -6.69 -14.50
C ILE A 38 4.69 -6.21 -13.34
N PHE A 39 5.48 -5.15 -13.54
CA PHE A 39 6.30 -4.53 -12.51
C PHE A 39 5.42 -4.04 -11.34
N ALA A 40 4.36 -3.30 -11.61
CA ALA A 40 3.47 -2.76 -10.60
C ALA A 40 2.74 -3.87 -9.82
N ILE A 41 2.19 -4.88 -10.50
CA ILE A 41 1.52 -6.01 -9.84
C ILE A 41 2.51 -6.79 -8.97
N SER A 42 3.70 -7.09 -9.47
CA SER A 42 4.71 -7.86 -8.73
C SER A 42 5.22 -7.10 -7.50
N ALA A 43 5.57 -5.82 -7.65
CA ALA A 43 6.04 -4.98 -6.55
C ALA A 43 4.95 -4.78 -5.49
N GLY A 44 3.72 -4.45 -5.90
CA GLY A 44 2.62 -4.23 -4.99
C GLY A 44 2.18 -5.51 -4.26
N SER A 45 2.07 -6.65 -4.97
CA SER A 45 1.70 -7.92 -4.35
C SER A 45 2.78 -8.44 -3.39
N MET A 46 4.06 -8.29 -3.75
CA MET A 46 5.16 -8.61 -2.86
C MET A 46 5.15 -7.70 -1.62
N GLY A 47 4.89 -6.40 -1.78
CA GLY A 47 4.72 -5.47 -0.68
C GLY A 47 3.61 -5.90 0.28
N VAL A 48 2.41 -6.16 -0.23
CA VAL A 48 1.29 -6.65 0.59
C VAL A 48 1.66 -7.94 1.32
N THR A 49 2.29 -8.89 0.64
CA THR A 49 2.70 -10.19 1.23
C THR A 49 3.69 -9.99 2.37
N VAL A 50 4.78 -9.27 2.12
CA VAL A 50 5.83 -9.01 3.12
C VAL A 50 5.23 -8.32 4.35
N PHE A 51 4.46 -7.23 4.16
CA PHE A 51 3.89 -6.50 5.30
C PHE A 51 2.77 -7.26 5.99
N MET A 52 2.08 -8.16 5.31
CA MET A 52 1.10 -9.06 5.94
C MET A 52 1.77 -10.05 6.88
N PHE A 53 2.87 -10.68 6.47
CA PHE A 53 3.64 -11.58 7.33
C PHE A 53 4.33 -10.81 8.46
N PHE A 54 4.87 -9.64 8.16
CA PHE A 54 5.58 -8.81 9.14
C PHE A 54 4.67 -8.12 10.15
N SER A 55 3.37 -8.01 9.83
CA SER A 55 2.39 -7.32 10.68
C SER A 55 2.28 -7.91 12.09
N ASP A 56 2.33 -9.21 12.23
CA ASP A 56 2.21 -9.87 13.55
C ASP A 56 3.45 -9.64 14.39
N TRP A 57 4.63 -9.71 13.79
CA TRP A 57 5.88 -9.39 14.48
C TRP A 57 5.91 -7.91 14.88
N LEU A 58 5.47 -7.00 14.00
CA LEU A 58 5.43 -5.57 14.28
C LEU A 58 4.44 -5.24 15.42
N PHE A 59 3.29 -5.92 15.47
CA PHE A 59 2.36 -5.77 16.59
C PHE A 59 2.94 -6.28 17.89
N ALA A 60 3.62 -7.43 17.89
CA ALA A 60 4.28 -7.98 19.07
C ALA A 60 5.36 -7.03 19.61
N VAL A 61 6.20 -6.49 18.71
CA VAL A 61 7.24 -5.50 19.07
C VAL A 61 6.61 -4.20 19.57
N TRP A 62 5.56 -3.71 18.92
CA TRP A 62 4.86 -2.49 19.33
C TRP A 62 4.20 -2.61 20.69
N ASP A 63 3.55 -3.74 20.95
CA ASP A 63 2.93 -4.01 22.23
C ASP A 63 3.99 -4.18 23.34
N ALA A 64 5.09 -4.89 23.06
CA ALA A 64 6.22 -5.01 23.99
C ALA A 64 6.86 -3.64 24.30
N PHE A 65 7.07 -2.80 23.27
CA PHE A 65 7.59 -1.44 23.43
C PHE A 65 6.64 -0.56 24.24
N LYS A 66 5.34 -0.64 23.98
CA LYS A 66 4.31 0.09 24.71
C LYS A 66 4.25 -0.29 26.17
N TYR A 67 4.31 -1.58 26.49
CA TYR A 67 4.36 -2.08 27.88
C TYR A 67 5.62 -1.61 28.61
N ARG A 68 6.75 -1.53 27.93
CA ARG A 68 8.04 -1.15 28.53
C ARG A 68 8.19 0.35 28.79
N PHE A 69 7.64 1.18 27.90
CA PHE A 69 7.80 2.65 27.97
C PHE A 69 6.57 3.41 28.48
N PHE A 70 5.39 2.81 28.46
CA PHE A 70 4.15 3.43 28.91
C PHE A 70 3.31 2.45 29.74
N PRO A 71 3.67 2.20 31.00
CA PRO A 71 2.88 1.36 31.92
C PRO A 71 1.64 2.11 32.43
N THR A 72 0.84 2.72 31.56
CA THR A 72 -0.35 3.47 31.98
C THR A 72 -1.59 2.59 31.93
N LYS A 73 -2.15 2.36 33.10
CA LYS A 73 -3.39 1.62 33.41
C LYS A 73 -4.69 2.30 32.96
N THR A 74 -4.66 3.31 32.10
CA THR A 74 -5.89 3.98 31.67
C THR A 74 -6.02 3.95 30.14
N PRO A 75 -7.18 3.52 29.60
CA PRO A 75 -7.47 3.66 28.19
C PRO A 75 -7.74 5.14 27.91
N VAL A 76 -6.67 5.93 27.73
CA VAL A 76 -6.82 7.31 27.26
C VAL A 76 -7.34 7.23 25.84
N LYS A 77 -8.62 7.55 25.67
CA LYS A 77 -9.23 7.88 24.37
C LYS A 77 -8.51 9.11 23.83
N LYS A 78 -7.32 8.94 23.25
CA LYS A 78 -6.66 10.01 22.49
C LYS A 78 -7.52 10.29 21.25
N LYS A 79 -8.31 11.36 21.32
CA LYS A 79 -8.93 12.03 20.20
C LYS A 79 -7.82 12.62 19.30
N ILE A 80 -7.15 11.80 18.50
CA ILE A 80 -6.31 12.28 17.42
C ILE A 80 -7.20 12.33 16.18
N PHE A 81 -8.09 13.33 16.14
CA PHE A 81 -8.91 13.62 14.98
C PHE A 81 -8.22 14.67 14.09
N THR A 82 -7.19 14.26 13.39
CA THR A 82 -6.69 14.99 12.22
C THR A 82 -7.73 14.89 11.09
N ARG A 83 -7.84 15.88 10.21
CA ARG A 83 -8.79 15.87 9.08
C ARG A 83 -8.70 14.57 8.25
N GLN A 84 -7.49 14.05 8.04
CA GLN A 84 -7.25 12.78 7.36
C GLN A 84 -7.84 11.58 8.10
N SER A 85 -7.75 11.54 9.43
CA SER A 85 -8.33 10.43 10.21
C SER A 85 -9.87 10.45 10.21
N ARG A 86 -10.52 11.61 10.04
CA ARG A 86 -11.98 11.71 9.90
C ARG A 86 -12.46 11.11 8.57
N ILE A 87 -11.76 11.38 7.47
CA ILE A 87 -12.05 10.80 6.15
C ILE A 87 -11.88 9.29 6.23
N PHE A 88 -10.79 8.84 6.83
CA PHE A 88 -10.48 7.43 7.01
C PHE A 88 -11.54 6.68 7.83
N VAL A 89 -11.94 7.22 8.98
CA VAL A 89 -13.01 6.64 9.81
C VAL A 89 -14.36 6.63 9.08
N ARG A 90 -14.66 7.66 8.28
CA ARG A 90 -15.89 7.71 7.48
C ARG A 90 -15.90 6.63 6.40
N ILE A 91 -14.77 6.39 5.74
CA ILE A 91 -14.64 5.35 4.71
C ILE A 91 -14.74 3.96 5.33
N ILE A 92 -14.09 3.73 6.47
CA ILE A 92 -14.20 2.46 7.21
C ILE A 92 -15.65 2.19 7.60
N LYS A 93 -16.38 3.20 8.10
CA LYS A 93 -17.77 3.03 8.50
C LYS A 93 -18.72 2.79 7.32
N LYS A 94 -18.45 3.39 6.15
CA LYS A 94 -19.32 3.32 4.97
C LYS A 94 -19.00 2.12 4.07
N TYR A 95 -17.73 1.84 3.84
CA TYR A 95 -17.27 0.84 2.86
C TYR A 95 -16.54 -0.36 3.46
N GLY A 96 -16.25 -0.34 4.76
CA GLY A 96 -15.58 -1.45 5.44
C GLY A 96 -14.19 -1.79 4.89
N LEU A 97 -13.90 -3.08 4.81
CA LEU A 97 -12.62 -3.61 4.32
C LEU A 97 -12.30 -3.23 2.85
N PRO A 98 -13.25 -3.29 1.90
CA PRO A 98 -12.98 -2.85 0.52
C PRO A 98 -12.53 -1.39 0.43
N GLY A 99 -13.13 -0.50 1.22
CA GLY A 99 -12.77 0.91 1.24
C GLY A 99 -11.35 1.14 1.74
N ILE A 100 -10.93 0.44 2.78
CA ILE A 100 -9.54 0.49 3.27
C ILE A 100 -8.59 -0.01 2.20
N ALA A 101 -8.89 -1.16 1.60
CA ALA A 101 -8.04 -1.77 0.59
C ALA A 101 -7.81 -0.83 -0.61
N LEU A 102 -8.88 -0.20 -1.14
CA LEU A 102 -8.77 0.72 -2.28
C LEU A 102 -7.93 1.98 -1.98
N ILE A 103 -7.98 2.50 -0.76
CA ILE A 103 -7.25 3.71 -0.38
C ILE A 103 -5.79 3.42 -0.03
N THR A 104 -5.50 2.19 0.37
CA THR A 104 -4.16 1.78 0.83
C THR A 104 -3.05 2.09 -0.18
N PRO A 105 -3.09 1.69 -1.45
CA PRO A 105 -1.99 1.93 -2.38
C PRO A 105 -1.76 3.41 -2.71
N THR A 106 -2.81 4.23 -2.65
CA THR A 106 -2.77 5.64 -3.08
C THR A 106 -2.46 6.63 -1.97
N ILE A 107 -3.20 6.56 -0.86
CA ILE A 107 -3.16 7.61 0.17
C ILE A 107 -2.28 7.22 1.35
N ILE A 108 -2.35 5.94 1.77
CA ILE A 108 -1.80 5.55 3.08
C ILE A 108 -0.38 5.00 2.96
N SER A 109 -0.03 4.31 1.94
CA SER A 109 1.10 3.40 1.74
C SER A 109 0.75 1.95 2.11
N ILE A 110 1.33 1.01 1.38
CA ILE A 110 1.05 -0.43 1.54
C ILE A 110 1.34 -0.92 2.96
N PRO A 111 2.48 -0.58 3.61
CA PRO A 111 2.76 -1.03 4.98
C PRO A 111 1.70 -0.62 5.99
N ILE A 112 1.39 0.69 6.02
CA ILE A 112 0.46 1.25 7.00
C ILE A 112 -0.96 0.75 6.75
N GLY A 113 -1.39 0.70 5.50
CA GLY A 113 -2.72 0.20 5.14
C GLY A 113 -2.91 -1.27 5.49
N THR A 114 -1.90 -2.10 5.25
CA THR A 114 -1.90 -3.52 5.63
C THR A 114 -2.00 -3.69 7.14
N LEU A 115 -1.23 -2.93 7.92
CA LEU A 115 -1.28 -2.95 9.39
C LEU A 115 -2.66 -2.54 9.92
N ILE A 116 -3.24 -1.46 9.39
CA ILE A 116 -4.55 -1.00 9.82
C ILE A 116 -5.63 -2.01 9.47
N ALA A 117 -5.62 -2.54 8.24
CA ALA A 117 -6.58 -3.55 7.80
C ALA A 117 -6.50 -4.81 8.67
N ARG A 118 -5.28 -5.25 9.01
CA ARG A 118 -5.05 -6.39 9.91
C ARG A 118 -5.55 -6.17 11.32
N ARG A 119 -5.40 -4.95 11.85
CA ARG A 119 -5.86 -4.61 13.20
C ARG A 119 -7.37 -4.52 13.31
N LEU A 120 -8.04 -4.10 12.24
CA LEU A 120 -9.50 -3.94 12.20
C LEU A 120 -10.23 -5.23 11.84
N TYR A 121 -9.60 -6.08 11.05
CA TYR A 121 -10.22 -7.32 10.55
C TYR A 121 -9.38 -8.55 10.90
N PRO A 122 -9.89 -9.47 11.73
CA PRO A 122 -9.15 -10.65 12.19
C PRO A 122 -8.91 -11.68 11.08
N ASN A 123 -9.75 -11.69 10.04
CA ASN A 123 -9.66 -12.67 8.96
C ASN A 123 -8.55 -12.32 7.95
N ARG A 124 -7.36 -12.94 8.14
CA ARG A 124 -6.17 -12.73 7.30
C ARG A 124 -6.44 -12.94 5.80
N LYS A 125 -7.11 -14.02 5.44
CA LYS A 125 -7.36 -14.38 4.03
C LYS A 125 -8.19 -13.31 3.33
N LYS A 126 -9.25 -12.82 3.98
CA LYS A 126 -10.08 -11.74 3.43
C LYS A 126 -9.26 -10.45 3.25
N VAL A 127 -8.52 -10.01 4.27
CA VAL A 127 -7.68 -8.81 4.18
C VAL A 127 -6.68 -8.92 3.03
N TYR A 128 -5.99 -10.04 2.94
CA TYR A 128 -5.00 -10.29 1.89
C TYR A 128 -5.62 -10.22 0.48
N SER A 129 -6.74 -10.92 0.25
CA SER A 129 -7.41 -10.91 -1.04
C SER A 129 -7.88 -9.51 -1.47
N TYR A 130 -8.48 -8.74 -0.56
CA TYR A 130 -8.93 -7.38 -0.88
C TYR A 130 -7.76 -6.44 -1.18
N LEU A 131 -6.63 -6.55 -0.47
CA LEU A 131 -5.45 -5.75 -0.74
C LEU A 131 -4.81 -6.12 -2.08
N LEU A 132 -4.72 -7.42 -2.43
CA LEU A 132 -4.21 -7.85 -3.74
C LEU A 132 -5.08 -7.34 -4.89
N VAL A 133 -6.40 -7.50 -4.79
CA VAL A 133 -7.33 -6.98 -5.81
C VAL A 133 -7.16 -5.47 -5.98
N SER A 134 -7.01 -4.74 -4.89
CA SER A 134 -6.77 -3.31 -4.93
C SER A 134 -5.46 -2.95 -5.65
N VAL A 135 -4.37 -3.67 -5.38
CA VAL A 135 -3.09 -3.48 -6.06
C VAL A 135 -3.24 -3.70 -7.57
N VAL A 136 -3.93 -4.77 -7.98
CA VAL A 136 -4.18 -5.05 -9.41
C VAL A 136 -4.97 -3.92 -10.07
N ILE A 137 -6.06 -3.47 -9.46
CA ILE A 137 -6.87 -2.35 -9.97
C ILE A 137 -6.01 -1.09 -10.14
N TRP A 138 -5.22 -0.72 -9.12
CA TRP A 138 -4.37 0.46 -9.18
C TRP A 138 -3.21 0.32 -10.17
N SER A 139 -2.68 -0.90 -10.37
CA SER A 139 -1.68 -1.17 -11.41
C SER A 139 -2.24 -0.87 -12.81
N PHE A 140 -3.47 -1.29 -13.10
CA PHE A 140 -4.14 -0.98 -14.36
C PHE A 140 -4.38 0.52 -14.52
N ILE A 141 -4.93 1.17 -13.50
CA ILE A 141 -5.21 2.61 -13.52
C ILE A 141 -3.93 3.42 -13.78
N LEU A 142 -2.84 3.15 -13.05
CA LEU A 142 -1.58 3.85 -13.23
C LEU A 142 -0.94 3.56 -14.59
N SER A 143 -0.99 2.32 -15.06
CA SER A 143 -0.47 1.97 -16.38
C SER A 143 -1.20 2.71 -17.50
N ILE A 144 -2.53 2.83 -17.41
CA ILE A 144 -3.33 3.60 -18.38
C ILE A 144 -2.98 5.09 -18.30
N ILE A 145 -2.97 5.68 -17.09
CA ILE A 145 -2.71 7.12 -16.90
C ILE A 145 -1.32 7.49 -17.44
N LEU A 146 -0.31 6.68 -17.16
CA LEU A 146 1.07 6.98 -17.57
C LEU A 146 1.31 6.80 -19.08
N HIS A 147 0.54 5.94 -19.73
CA HIS A 147 0.62 5.76 -21.18
C HIS A 147 -0.33 6.66 -21.98
N PHE A 148 -1.30 7.30 -21.31
CA PHE A 148 -2.30 8.16 -21.95
C PHE A 148 -1.69 9.28 -22.80
N PRO A 149 -0.66 10.03 -22.38
CA PRO A 149 -0.03 11.06 -23.20
C PRO A 149 0.60 10.51 -24.49
N LYS A 150 1.14 9.28 -24.43
CA LYS A 150 1.70 8.60 -25.58
C LYS A 150 0.63 8.20 -26.60
N ILE A 151 -0.53 7.76 -26.12
CA ILE A 151 -1.67 7.39 -26.97
C ILE A 151 -2.21 8.62 -27.71
N LEU A 152 -2.29 9.78 -27.02
CA LEU A 152 -2.76 11.03 -27.63
C LEU A 152 -1.81 11.57 -28.70
N SER A 153 -0.52 11.29 -28.60
CA SER A 153 0.45 11.75 -29.60
C SER A 153 0.45 10.93 -30.91
N TYR A 154 -0.30 9.83 -30.95
CA TYR A 154 -0.51 8.97 -32.14
C TYR A 154 -1.87 9.19 -32.82
N LEU A 155 -2.77 10.01 -32.24
CA LEU A 155 -4.03 10.45 -32.80
C LEU A 155 -3.93 11.83 -33.45
#